data_93660a7adc155b2d94d12f3e4f9d462f
#
_entry.id   93660a7adc155b2d94d12f3e4f9d462f
#
_cell.length_a   1.000
_cell.length_b   1.000
_cell.length_c   1.000
_cell.angle_alpha   90.00
_cell.angle_beta   90.00
_cell.angle_gamma   90.00
#
_symmetry.space_group_name_H-M   'P 1'
#
loop_
_entity.id
_entity.type
_entity.pdbx_description
1 polymer ?
#
loop_
_entity_poly.entity_id
_entity_poly.type
_entity_poly.pdbx_seq_one_letter_code
_entity_poly.pdbx_strand_id
1 'polypeptide(L)'
;MKIDSFNWKILRCLQHNARQTNVEIAKQVGMSSPAVAERIRKMEDAGVIESYNTKVSPFQVGYQLKAIITLRAFMGKLKPFLEKVKTYDEVLNCYRITGDENIVMIVVLKNQKHLEFFIDQLITYGESKTQIVLSQVVKNNAVKEIN
;
A
#
# COMPACT_ATOMS: atom_id res chain seq x y z
N MET A 1 -19.98 10.20 -1.60
CA MET A 1 -20.90 9.19 -2.20
C MET A 1 -21.34 8.21 -1.13
N LYS A 2 -22.64 7.87 -1.04
CA LYS A 2 -23.12 6.78 -0.16
C LYS A 2 -22.89 5.44 -0.86
N ILE A 3 -22.24 4.49 -0.20
CA ILE A 3 -21.99 3.15 -0.73
C ILE A 3 -23.17 2.25 -0.36
N ASP A 4 -23.92 1.81 -1.35
CA ASP A 4 -25.04 0.89 -1.16
C ASP A 4 -24.60 -0.59 -1.21
N SER A 5 -25.51 -1.52 -0.96
CA SER A 5 -25.23 -2.96 -0.94
C SER A 5 -24.74 -3.50 -2.29
N PHE A 6 -25.17 -2.92 -3.43
CA PHE A 6 -24.69 -3.31 -4.74
C PHE A 6 -23.25 -2.82 -4.97
N ASN A 7 -22.93 -1.60 -4.54
CA ASN A 7 -21.55 -1.09 -4.58
C ASN A 7 -20.61 -2.00 -3.77
N TRP A 8 -21.03 -2.42 -2.55
CA TRP A 8 -20.23 -3.36 -1.75
C TRP A 8 -20.03 -4.72 -2.42
N LYS A 9 -21.06 -5.25 -3.10
CA LYS A 9 -20.91 -6.49 -3.88
C LYS A 9 -19.89 -6.34 -5.01
N ILE A 10 -19.95 -5.23 -5.76
CA ILE A 10 -18.98 -4.92 -6.83
C ILE A 10 -17.56 -4.76 -6.26
N LEU A 11 -17.39 -3.98 -5.19
CA LEU A 11 -16.10 -3.80 -4.53
C LEU A 11 -15.52 -5.13 -4.03
N ARG A 12 -16.34 -6.03 -3.53
CA ARG A 12 -15.91 -7.37 -3.12
C ARG A 12 -15.36 -8.18 -4.30
N CYS A 13 -16.03 -8.14 -5.46
CA CYS A 13 -15.55 -8.78 -6.68
C CYS A 13 -14.19 -8.22 -7.10
N LEU A 14 -14.06 -6.89 -7.17
CA LEU A 14 -12.83 -6.21 -7.59
C LEU A 14 -11.67 -6.42 -6.61
N GLN A 15 -11.92 -6.40 -5.30
CA GLN A 15 -10.89 -6.67 -4.29
C GLN A 15 -10.41 -8.12 -4.34
N HIS A 16 -11.27 -9.06 -4.75
CA HIS A 16 -10.88 -10.45 -4.96
C HIS A 16 -10.06 -10.63 -6.25
N ASN A 17 -10.53 -10.03 -7.34
CA ASN A 17 -9.85 -10.09 -8.63
C ASN A 17 -10.18 -8.84 -9.47
N ALA A 18 -9.24 -7.89 -9.50
CA ALA A 18 -9.38 -6.63 -10.23
C ALA A 18 -9.38 -6.80 -11.78
N ARG A 19 -9.09 -8.01 -12.30
CA ARG A 19 -9.11 -8.30 -13.74
C ARG A 19 -10.46 -8.83 -14.24
N GLN A 20 -11.47 -8.94 -13.37
CA GLN A 20 -12.80 -9.33 -13.80
C GLN A 20 -13.40 -8.28 -14.75
N THR A 21 -14.06 -8.77 -15.78
CA THR A 21 -14.83 -7.92 -16.70
C THR A 21 -16.14 -7.46 -16.06
N ASN A 22 -16.70 -6.34 -16.55
CA ASN A 22 -18.01 -5.87 -16.10
C ASN A 22 -19.12 -6.91 -16.31
N VAL A 23 -18.99 -7.76 -17.35
CA VAL A 23 -19.92 -8.86 -17.62
C VAL A 23 -19.87 -9.95 -16.53
N GLU A 24 -18.65 -10.31 -16.10
CA GLU A 24 -18.47 -11.31 -15.05
C GLU A 24 -18.98 -10.80 -13.71
N ILE A 25 -18.68 -9.54 -13.37
CA ILE A 25 -19.18 -8.90 -12.15
C ILE A 25 -20.71 -8.80 -12.20
N ALA A 26 -21.28 -8.38 -13.33
CA ALA A 26 -22.73 -8.24 -13.51
C ALA A 26 -23.48 -9.54 -13.20
N LYS A 27 -22.98 -10.68 -13.69
CA LYS A 27 -23.53 -12.02 -13.39
C LYS A 27 -23.51 -12.34 -11.90
N GLN A 28 -22.41 -11.96 -11.19
CA GLN A 28 -22.25 -12.25 -9.76
C GLN A 28 -23.14 -11.38 -8.88
N VAL A 29 -23.36 -10.11 -9.26
CA VAL A 29 -24.11 -9.15 -8.45
C VAL A 29 -25.59 -9.04 -8.82
N GLY A 30 -26.02 -9.69 -9.92
CA GLY A 30 -27.40 -9.65 -10.40
C GLY A 30 -27.78 -8.30 -11.04
N MET A 31 -26.90 -7.73 -11.85
CA MET A 31 -27.10 -6.46 -12.53
C MET A 31 -26.77 -6.57 -14.02
N SER A 32 -27.11 -5.55 -14.81
CA SER A 32 -26.64 -5.44 -16.20
C SER A 32 -25.18 -4.93 -16.24
N SER A 33 -24.41 -5.34 -17.25
CA SER A 33 -23.03 -4.90 -17.42
C SER A 33 -22.88 -3.37 -17.54
N PRO A 34 -23.74 -2.64 -18.26
CA PRO A 34 -23.69 -1.18 -18.26
C PRO A 34 -23.94 -0.54 -16.89
N ALA A 35 -24.85 -1.12 -16.08
CA ALA A 35 -25.11 -0.64 -14.74
C ALA A 35 -23.91 -0.85 -13.80
N VAL A 36 -23.19 -1.98 -13.93
CA VAL A 36 -21.94 -2.23 -13.21
C VAL A 36 -20.86 -1.22 -13.63
N ALA A 37 -20.67 -1.02 -14.93
CA ALA A 37 -19.69 -0.06 -15.46
C ALA A 37 -19.92 1.36 -14.92
N GLU A 38 -21.17 1.82 -14.92
CA GLU A 38 -21.52 3.15 -14.41
C GLU A 38 -21.27 3.27 -12.89
N ARG A 39 -21.55 2.23 -12.12
CA ARG A 39 -21.26 2.22 -10.68
C ARG A 39 -19.76 2.23 -10.39
N ILE A 40 -18.97 1.46 -11.12
CA ILE A 40 -17.51 1.44 -11.00
C ILE A 40 -16.98 2.84 -11.29
N ARG A 41 -17.36 3.45 -12.41
CA ARG A 41 -16.96 4.82 -12.78
C ARG A 41 -17.27 5.83 -11.67
N LYS A 42 -18.48 5.78 -11.10
CA LYS A 42 -18.86 6.66 -9.98
C LYS A 42 -18.03 6.44 -8.73
N MET A 43 -17.63 5.19 -8.44
CA MET A 43 -16.77 4.88 -7.30
C MET A 43 -15.32 5.32 -7.54
N GLU A 44 -14.82 5.27 -8.77
CA GLU A 44 -13.53 5.83 -9.18
C GLU A 44 -13.55 7.37 -9.06
N ASP A 45 -14.54 8.03 -9.66
CA ASP A 45 -14.71 9.49 -9.61
C ASP A 45 -14.81 10.02 -8.15
N ALA A 46 -15.41 9.23 -7.27
CA ALA A 46 -15.56 9.57 -5.85
C ALA A 46 -14.34 9.17 -4.98
N GLY A 47 -13.29 8.58 -5.57
CA GLY A 47 -12.10 8.12 -4.85
C GLY A 47 -12.33 6.92 -3.93
N VAL A 48 -13.45 6.20 -4.10
CA VAL A 48 -13.73 4.95 -3.36
C VAL A 48 -12.85 3.82 -3.89
N ILE A 49 -12.66 3.78 -5.21
CA ILE A 49 -11.65 2.95 -5.87
C ILE A 49 -10.47 3.86 -6.18
N GLU A 50 -9.38 3.66 -5.47
CA GLU A 50 -8.18 4.50 -5.60
C GLU A 50 -7.32 4.09 -6.79
N SER A 51 -7.22 2.78 -7.06
CA SER A 51 -6.35 2.25 -8.13
C SER A 51 -6.55 0.75 -8.37
N TYR A 52 -6.03 0.28 -9.52
CA TYR A 52 -5.90 -1.13 -9.87
C TYR A 52 -4.42 -1.46 -10.06
N ASN A 53 -3.77 -1.95 -9.00
CA ASN A 53 -2.33 -2.16 -9.01
C ASN A 53 -1.94 -3.64 -9.11
N THR A 54 -0.92 -3.92 -9.91
CA THR A 54 -0.27 -5.24 -9.90
C THR A 54 0.68 -5.34 -8.70
N LYS A 55 0.51 -6.37 -7.89
CA LYS A 55 1.42 -6.67 -6.79
C LYS A 55 2.51 -7.63 -7.26
N VAL A 56 3.74 -7.14 -7.27
CA VAL A 56 4.93 -7.93 -7.58
C VAL A 56 5.53 -8.48 -6.28
N SER A 57 5.99 -9.74 -6.30
CA SER A 57 6.73 -10.31 -5.17
C SER A 57 8.19 -9.83 -5.21
N PRO A 58 8.66 -9.05 -4.24
CA PRO A 58 10.05 -8.58 -4.24
C PRO A 58 11.07 -9.73 -4.25
N PHE A 59 10.78 -10.81 -3.53
CA PHE A 59 11.66 -11.97 -3.45
C PHE A 59 11.82 -12.70 -4.80
N GLN A 60 10.74 -12.75 -5.61
CA GLN A 60 10.79 -13.39 -6.92
C GLN A 60 11.52 -12.55 -7.97
N VAL A 61 11.73 -11.27 -7.72
CA VAL A 61 12.47 -10.36 -8.61
C VAL A 61 13.84 -9.98 -8.05
N GLY A 62 14.35 -10.72 -7.03
CA GLY A 62 15.73 -10.67 -6.58
C GLY A 62 16.03 -9.91 -5.30
N TYR A 63 15.03 -9.32 -4.63
CA TYR A 63 15.24 -8.78 -3.28
C TYR A 63 15.28 -9.92 -2.26
N GLN A 64 16.19 -9.82 -1.29
CA GLN A 64 16.37 -10.86 -0.27
C GLN A 64 15.82 -10.45 1.10
N LEU A 65 15.67 -9.16 1.34
CA LEU A 65 15.21 -8.62 2.61
C LEU A 65 14.00 -7.71 2.41
N LYS A 66 13.04 -7.84 3.32
CA LYS A 66 11.98 -6.87 3.56
C LYS A 66 12.08 -6.40 5.00
N ALA A 67 12.06 -5.11 5.23
CA ALA A 67 12.16 -4.55 6.57
C ALA A 67 11.07 -3.51 6.83
N ILE A 68 10.75 -3.34 8.10
CA ILE A 68 10.00 -2.21 8.63
C ILE A 68 11.03 -1.32 9.31
N ILE A 69 11.13 -0.06 8.87
CA ILE A 69 12.03 0.92 9.46
C ILE A 69 11.18 2.07 10.01
N THR A 70 11.29 2.30 11.32
CA THR A 70 10.73 3.51 11.93
C THR A 70 11.81 4.57 12.07
N LEU A 71 11.43 5.83 11.96
CA LEU A 71 12.34 6.96 12.09
C LEU A 71 11.73 8.01 13.02
N ARG A 72 12.52 8.44 14.01
CA ARG A 72 12.28 9.65 14.80
C ARG A 72 13.14 10.77 14.22
N ALA A 73 12.51 11.63 13.40
CA ALA A 73 13.22 12.72 12.75
C ALA A 73 13.76 13.72 13.78
N PHE A 74 14.99 14.18 13.57
CA PHE A 74 15.57 15.27 14.36
C PHE A 74 14.81 16.57 14.12
N MET A 75 14.95 17.51 15.05
CA MET A 75 14.35 18.84 14.94
C MET A 75 14.71 19.48 13.59
N GLY A 76 13.68 19.93 12.86
CA GLY A 76 13.84 20.55 11.54
C GLY A 76 14.11 19.57 10.37
N LYS A 77 14.27 18.27 10.62
CA LYS A 77 14.61 17.27 9.59
C LYS A 77 13.40 16.54 9.01
N LEU A 78 12.23 16.63 9.65
CA LEU A 78 11.04 15.91 9.17
C LEU A 78 10.64 16.33 7.75
N LYS A 79 10.45 17.63 7.49
CA LYS A 79 10.06 18.12 6.15
C LYS A 79 11.08 17.76 5.06
N PRO A 80 12.39 18.00 5.24
CA PRO A 80 13.41 17.54 4.30
C PRO A 80 13.35 16.03 4.05
N PHE A 81 13.15 15.22 5.09
CA PHE A 81 13.02 13.78 4.95
C PHE A 81 11.80 13.37 4.13
N LEU A 82 10.63 14.00 4.36
CA LEU A 82 9.41 13.69 3.59
C LEU A 82 9.57 13.90 2.08
N GLU A 83 10.39 14.85 1.67
CA GLU A 83 10.72 15.03 0.25
C GLU A 83 11.77 14.01 -0.21
N LYS A 84 12.78 13.75 0.61
CA LYS A 84 13.86 12.80 0.27
C LYS A 84 13.35 11.37 0.15
N VAL A 85 12.47 10.94 1.03
CA VAL A 85 11.96 9.54 1.04
C VAL A 85 11.24 9.16 -0.26
N LYS A 86 10.66 10.11 -0.97
CA LYS A 86 10.02 9.91 -2.28
C LYS A 86 11.00 9.48 -3.38
N THR A 87 12.30 9.69 -3.17
CA THR A 87 13.36 9.38 -4.13
C THR A 87 14.06 8.04 -3.85
N TYR A 88 13.68 7.33 -2.80
CA TYR A 88 14.27 6.03 -2.46
C TYR A 88 13.52 4.89 -3.14
N ASP A 89 14.17 4.20 -4.06
CA ASP A 89 13.59 3.04 -4.77
C ASP A 89 13.34 1.85 -3.83
N GLU A 90 14.03 1.79 -2.71
CA GLU A 90 13.88 0.76 -1.69
C GLU A 90 12.54 0.88 -0.95
N VAL A 91 11.95 2.07 -0.89
CA VAL A 91 10.76 2.36 -0.08
C VAL A 91 9.49 2.04 -0.85
N LEU A 92 8.83 0.95 -0.48
CA LEU A 92 7.53 0.59 -1.04
C LEU A 92 6.38 1.42 -0.47
N ASN A 93 6.44 1.72 0.82
CA ASN A 93 5.44 2.53 1.53
C ASN A 93 6.14 3.36 2.60
N CYS A 94 5.65 4.58 2.77
CA CYS A 94 6.07 5.47 3.86
C CYS A 94 4.85 6.16 4.46
N TYR A 95 4.73 6.10 5.78
CA TYR A 95 3.62 6.69 6.52
C TYR A 95 4.15 7.64 7.58
N ARG A 96 3.44 8.76 7.76
CA ARG A 96 3.57 9.56 8.98
C ARG A 96 2.69 8.92 10.04
N ILE A 97 3.25 8.74 11.23
CA ILE A 97 2.56 8.14 12.36
C ILE A 97 2.62 9.05 13.59
N THR A 98 1.75 8.82 14.54
CA THR A 98 1.78 9.44 15.87
C THR A 98 2.65 8.60 16.80
N GLY A 99 3.21 9.21 17.84
CA GLY A 99 4.06 8.55 18.83
C GLY A 99 5.49 9.09 18.82
N ASP A 100 6.40 8.36 19.46
CA ASP A 100 7.81 8.76 19.59
C ASP A 100 8.52 8.75 18.23
N GLU A 101 8.28 7.71 17.42
CA GLU A 101 8.63 7.70 16.01
C GLU A 101 7.54 8.44 15.22
N ASN A 102 7.93 9.22 14.24
CA ASN A 102 6.97 9.97 13.40
C ASN A 102 6.88 9.47 11.95
N ILE A 103 7.71 8.50 11.60
CA ILE A 103 7.72 7.85 10.28
C ILE A 103 7.80 6.34 10.44
N VAL A 104 7.10 5.60 9.58
CA VAL A 104 7.29 4.17 9.36
C VAL A 104 7.38 3.89 7.86
N MET A 105 8.39 3.11 7.48
CA MET A 105 8.64 2.72 6.10
C MET A 105 8.61 1.20 5.94
N ILE A 106 8.05 0.74 4.84
CA ILE A 106 8.20 -0.65 4.37
C ILE A 106 9.22 -0.63 3.25
N VAL A 107 10.33 -1.30 3.44
CA VAL A 107 11.45 -1.29 2.49
C VAL A 107 11.81 -2.68 2.01
N VAL A 108 12.38 -2.75 0.81
CA VAL A 108 12.93 -3.98 0.21
C VAL A 108 14.38 -3.76 -0.17
N LEU A 109 15.23 -4.74 0.07
CA LEU A 109 16.67 -4.61 -0.03
C LEU A 109 17.26 -5.87 -0.66
N LYS A 110 18.30 -5.68 -1.48
CA LYS A 110 18.95 -6.78 -2.22
C LYS A 110 19.66 -7.76 -1.29
N ASN A 111 20.31 -7.23 -0.25
CA ASN A 111 21.09 -8.01 0.71
C ASN A 111 21.43 -7.16 1.95
N GLN A 112 22.21 -7.72 2.88
CA GLN A 112 22.62 -7.06 4.11
C GLN A 112 23.45 -5.79 3.88
N LYS A 113 24.37 -5.80 2.91
CA LYS A 113 25.17 -4.58 2.58
C LYS A 113 24.30 -3.45 2.07
N HIS A 114 23.26 -3.77 1.27
CA HIS A 114 22.31 -2.76 0.82
C HIS A 114 21.48 -2.20 1.98
N LEU A 115 21.14 -3.03 2.97
CA LEU A 115 20.46 -2.57 4.19
C LEU A 115 21.36 -1.58 4.97
N GLU A 116 22.61 -1.93 5.20
CA GLU A 116 23.58 -1.06 5.88
C GLU A 116 23.70 0.29 5.17
N PHE A 117 23.93 0.27 3.86
CA PHE A 117 23.99 1.49 3.04
C PHE A 117 22.72 2.33 3.13
N PHE A 118 21.55 1.69 3.13
CA PHE A 118 20.28 2.40 3.24
C PHE A 118 20.10 3.04 4.63
N ILE A 119 20.47 2.34 5.71
CA ILE A 119 20.42 2.87 7.08
C ILE A 119 21.34 4.09 7.20
N ASP A 120 22.55 4.05 6.63
CA ASP A 120 23.50 5.17 6.67
C ASP A 120 22.92 6.44 6.03
N GLN A 121 22.07 6.31 5.02
CA GLN A 121 21.39 7.47 4.43
C GLN A 121 20.36 8.10 5.36
N LEU A 122 19.82 7.36 6.33
CA LEU A 122 18.82 7.86 7.26
C LEU A 122 19.41 8.61 8.46
N ILE A 123 20.67 8.37 8.81
CA ILE A 123 21.34 8.91 10.01
C ILE A 123 21.28 10.44 10.06
N THR A 124 21.36 11.13 8.93
CA THR A 124 21.31 12.60 8.89
C THR A 124 19.93 13.19 9.17
N TYR A 125 18.89 12.37 9.09
CA TYR A 125 17.49 12.80 9.25
C TYR A 125 16.93 12.48 10.62
N GLY A 126 17.40 11.41 11.26
CA GLY A 126 16.83 11.00 12.54
C GLY A 126 17.42 9.71 13.09
N GLU A 127 16.87 9.27 14.21
CA GLU A 127 17.14 7.96 14.79
C GLU A 127 16.22 6.92 14.16
N SER A 128 16.80 5.85 13.61
CA SER A 128 16.05 4.77 12.98
C SER A 128 16.10 3.48 13.79
N LYS A 129 15.00 2.71 13.71
CA LYS A 129 14.94 1.32 14.18
C LYS A 129 14.56 0.44 13.02
N THR A 130 15.31 -0.62 12.81
CA THR A 130 15.10 -1.57 11.69
C THR A 130 14.64 -2.92 12.23
N GLN A 131 13.56 -3.43 11.66
CA GLN A 131 12.99 -4.73 11.96
C GLN A 131 12.87 -5.53 10.67
N ILE A 132 13.54 -6.68 10.60
CA ILE A 132 13.44 -7.57 9.45
C ILE A 132 12.11 -8.32 9.51
N VAL A 133 11.36 -8.28 8.40
CA VAL A 133 10.10 -9.02 8.28
C VAL A 133 10.40 -10.49 8.04
N LEU A 134 10.06 -11.33 9.00
CA LEU A 134 10.22 -12.79 8.88
C LEU A 134 9.15 -13.41 7.98
N SER A 135 7.90 -13.00 8.17
CA SER A 135 6.76 -13.47 7.37
C SER A 135 5.63 -12.45 7.37
N GLN A 136 4.76 -12.54 6.38
CA GLN A 136 3.53 -11.77 6.32
C GLN A 136 2.34 -12.71 6.57
N VAL A 137 1.80 -12.67 7.79
CA VAL A 137 0.74 -13.58 8.25
C VAL A 137 -0.60 -13.26 7.57
N VAL A 138 -0.91 -11.98 7.42
CA VAL A 138 -2.13 -11.52 6.73
C VAL A 138 -1.75 -10.79 5.45
N LYS A 139 -2.29 -11.23 4.31
CA LYS A 139 -2.02 -10.64 3.00
C LYS A 139 -3.31 -10.12 2.39
N ASN A 140 -3.36 -8.81 2.10
CA ASN A 140 -4.41 -8.19 1.28
C ASN A 140 -5.85 -8.53 1.72
N ASN A 141 -6.15 -8.45 3.00
CA ASN A 141 -7.55 -8.57 3.44
C ASN A 141 -8.39 -7.47 2.76
N ALA A 142 -9.56 -7.88 2.27
CA ALA A 142 -10.51 -6.95 1.68
C ALA A 142 -11.08 -6.01 2.74
N VAL A 143 -11.24 -4.74 2.39
CA VAL A 143 -12.00 -3.77 3.19
C VAL A 143 -13.47 -4.19 3.16
N LYS A 144 -14.10 -4.21 4.32
CA LYS A 144 -15.48 -4.64 4.50
C LYS A 144 -16.38 -3.46 4.84
N GLU A 145 -17.67 -3.66 4.57
CA GLU A 145 -18.72 -2.73 5.00
C GLU A 145 -18.66 -2.52 6.51
N ILE A 146 -18.81 -1.26 6.93
CA ILE A 146 -18.93 -0.90 8.35
C ILE A 146 -20.41 -1.07 8.72
N ASN A 147 -20.68 -1.98 9.66
CA ASN A 147 -22.03 -2.22 10.21
C ASN A 147 -22.44 -1.07 11.14
#